data_ae88383bcd131dc2dbfb64ecb185e980
#
_entry.id   ae88383bcd131dc2dbfb64ecb185e980
#
_cell.length_a   1.000
_cell.length_b   1.000
_cell.length_c   1.000
_cell.angle_alpha   90.00
_cell.angle_beta   90.00
_cell.angle_gamma   90.00
#
_symmetry.space_group_name_H-M   'P 1'
#
loop_
_entity.id
_entity.type
_entity.pdbx_description
1 polymer ?
#
loop_
_entity_poly.entity_id
_entity_poly.type
_entity_poly.pdbx_seq_one_letter_code
_entity_poly.pdbx_strand_id
1 'polypeptide(L)'
;MSGKRKILSNKIYLYLTEFFAGMSVMAVELGASRLLAPYFSSSQIVWTIIIGTIMIAMALGNIYGGRAADKRPDPDRLYGRIILAAIWIALIPVIGKYVIIGISAVMIFSVNHMFLIWAAFAACMVIFVFPLFLLGTVTPSLVKFTVDDLGDSGKTVGMLNAFNTIGSIIGTFVPTFLTIPAVGTSITFLIFAGILLLLAILYFFSPYEDHGSGSARPGDGNKEQGRGRTSQGVSDENSGNVNEKTGSNDKEKGSNKGKNAAKITAGIIVFIVACFTGRSDSFAFWEKDLVFEGESVYNYLQVREDDKRTYLSTNVLFGVQSVYEKDGKLTGMYYDYAMAAPYMAGVKEKDGLDMLILGMGTGTYATQCNRFFDGIRVEGVEIDEDITRLAREYFHLSDEIPVYTYDGRAYLNAVKETYDVIMVDAYQDITIPFQMSSVEFFTMVKEHLNPGGVMVVNMNMRGQSEKQGITYALAQTISSVFPTCYQVNVRGTSNREFFASENAEILETMAKNLESEENGELLAMMQRVTENLEAYTPVRSVGNGEAGKIDGVMTDDQAPVELLGMQVIDELIADEVSYYKKIYQEGGIKGLLEAFEF
;
A
#
# COMPACT_ATOMS: atom_id res chain seq x y z
N MET A 1 -26.77 33.28 22.90
CA MET A 1 -25.85 32.13 22.99
C MET A 1 -26.65 30.85 22.71
N SER A 2 -26.28 30.03 21.74
CA SER A 2 -26.91 28.72 21.51
C SER A 2 -26.63 27.86 22.75
N GLY A 3 -27.68 27.28 23.38
CA GLY A 3 -27.50 26.45 24.56
C GLY A 3 -26.49 25.33 24.31
N LYS A 4 -25.62 25.02 25.27
CA LYS A 4 -24.62 23.97 25.21
C LYS A 4 -25.37 22.61 25.21
N ARG A 5 -24.97 21.67 24.38
CA ARG A 5 -25.54 20.29 24.42
C ARG A 5 -25.04 19.57 25.67
N LYS A 6 -25.90 18.81 26.35
CA LYS A 6 -25.58 18.13 27.60
C LYS A 6 -24.38 17.17 27.46
N ILE A 7 -24.18 16.56 26.30
CA ILE A 7 -23.07 15.63 26.05
C ILE A 7 -21.69 16.32 26.11
N LEU A 8 -21.61 17.64 25.83
CA LEU A 8 -20.37 18.40 25.89
C LEU A 8 -19.89 18.69 27.33
N SER A 9 -20.76 18.52 28.32
CA SER A 9 -20.39 18.60 29.73
C SER A 9 -19.69 17.31 30.20
N ASN A 10 -19.76 16.25 29.41
CA ASN A 10 -19.08 15.00 29.70
C ASN A 10 -17.67 15.00 29.07
N LYS A 11 -16.64 15.21 29.89
CA LYS A 11 -15.22 15.19 29.47
C LYS A 11 -14.81 13.84 28.83
N ILE A 12 -15.42 12.74 29.30
CA ILE A 12 -15.14 11.41 28.72
C ILE A 12 -15.54 11.35 27.25
N TYR A 13 -16.70 11.92 26.89
CA TYR A 13 -17.13 11.94 25.50
C TYR A 13 -16.16 12.76 24.61
N LEU A 14 -15.64 13.88 25.11
CA LEU A 14 -14.67 14.70 24.38
C LEU A 14 -13.33 13.94 24.19
N TYR A 15 -12.86 13.25 25.22
CA TYR A 15 -11.67 12.39 25.13
C TYR A 15 -11.88 11.20 24.19
N LEU A 16 -13.06 10.56 24.20
CA LEU A 16 -13.40 9.50 23.23
C LEU A 16 -13.49 10.04 21.80
N THR A 17 -13.98 11.27 21.61
CA THR A 17 -13.98 11.89 20.27
C THR A 17 -12.55 12.05 19.76
N GLU A 18 -11.63 12.51 20.59
CA GLU A 18 -10.21 12.65 20.25
C GLU A 18 -9.56 11.30 19.97
N PHE A 19 -9.81 10.31 20.83
CA PHE A 19 -9.33 8.95 20.69
C PHE A 19 -9.74 8.33 19.35
N PHE A 20 -11.02 8.35 19.01
CA PHE A 20 -11.51 7.78 17.77
C PHE A 20 -11.13 8.60 16.52
N ALA A 21 -10.91 9.91 16.67
CA ALA A 21 -10.37 10.72 15.59
C ALA A 21 -8.93 10.29 15.27
N GLY A 22 -8.04 10.18 16.26
CA GLY A 22 -6.67 9.70 16.10
C GLY A 22 -6.61 8.27 15.56
N MET A 23 -7.46 7.38 16.10
CA MET A 23 -7.61 6.00 15.64
C MET A 23 -8.00 5.93 14.16
N SER A 24 -8.95 6.75 13.72
CA SER A 24 -9.41 6.76 12.33
C SER A 24 -8.38 7.36 11.37
N VAL A 25 -7.58 8.35 11.80
CA VAL A 25 -6.48 8.90 11.00
C VAL A 25 -5.48 7.81 10.63
N MET A 26 -5.01 7.05 11.62
CA MET A 26 -4.04 5.97 11.39
C MET A 26 -4.63 4.81 10.59
N ALA A 27 -5.89 4.46 10.84
CA ALA A 27 -6.57 3.44 10.05
C ALA A 27 -6.71 3.84 8.57
N VAL A 28 -6.99 5.11 8.29
CA VAL A 28 -7.03 5.64 6.92
C VAL A 28 -5.65 5.63 6.29
N GLU A 29 -4.58 5.92 7.04
CA GLU A 29 -3.20 5.87 6.56
C GLU A 29 -2.81 4.47 6.10
N LEU A 30 -3.07 3.47 6.93
CA LEU A 30 -2.79 2.07 6.60
C LEU A 30 -3.68 1.56 5.46
N GLY A 31 -4.96 1.92 5.47
CA GLY A 31 -5.87 1.61 4.37
C GLY A 31 -5.45 2.29 3.06
N ALA A 32 -4.85 3.49 3.14
CA ALA A 32 -4.35 4.21 1.95
C ALA A 32 -3.22 3.43 1.26
N SER A 33 -2.27 2.87 2.02
CA SER A 33 -1.20 2.07 1.43
C SER A 33 -1.75 0.83 0.72
N ARG A 34 -2.73 0.16 1.33
CA ARG A 34 -3.40 -1.00 0.73
C ARG A 34 -4.20 -0.67 -0.51
N LEU A 35 -4.92 0.45 -0.50
CA LEU A 35 -5.68 0.92 -1.67
C LEU A 35 -4.78 1.29 -2.86
N LEU A 36 -3.59 1.83 -2.58
CA LEU A 36 -2.65 2.28 -3.61
C LEU A 36 -1.73 1.16 -4.10
N ALA A 37 -1.44 0.15 -3.27
CA ALA A 37 -0.52 -0.93 -3.59
C ALA A 37 -0.85 -1.67 -4.91
N PRO A 38 -2.10 -2.01 -5.24
CA PRO A 38 -2.46 -2.65 -6.49
C PRO A 38 -2.11 -1.84 -7.74
N TYR A 39 -1.96 -0.51 -7.61
CA TYR A 39 -1.71 0.42 -8.73
C TYR A 39 -0.29 0.97 -8.77
N PHE A 40 0.34 1.18 -7.60
CA PHE A 40 1.64 1.86 -7.48
C PHE A 40 2.69 1.04 -6.74
N SER A 41 2.39 -0.23 -6.40
CA SER A 41 3.21 -1.08 -5.53
C SER A 41 3.29 -0.60 -4.07
N SER A 42 3.81 -1.45 -3.21
CA SER A 42 4.01 -1.20 -1.77
C SER A 42 5.42 -0.68 -1.43
N SER A 43 6.03 0.11 -2.33
CA SER A 43 7.40 0.62 -2.15
C SER A 43 7.52 1.63 -1.01
N GLN A 44 8.73 1.78 -0.44
CA GLN A 44 9.01 2.81 0.57
C GLN A 44 8.78 4.23 0.03
N ILE A 45 8.95 4.43 -1.28
CA ILE A 45 8.69 5.72 -1.94
C ILE A 45 7.19 6.05 -1.87
N VAL A 46 6.33 5.09 -2.19
CA VAL A 46 4.87 5.25 -2.09
C VAL A 46 4.45 5.48 -0.63
N TRP A 47 5.02 4.74 0.32
CA TRP A 47 4.82 4.98 1.75
C TRP A 47 5.23 6.39 2.19
N THR A 48 6.37 6.89 1.72
CA THR A 48 6.84 8.26 2.01
C THR A 48 5.86 9.30 1.48
N ILE A 49 5.30 9.10 0.29
CA ILE A 49 4.28 9.97 -0.31
C ILE A 49 3.01 9.98 0.54
N ILE A 50 2.53 8.81 0.96
CA ILE A 50 1.33 8.68 1.80
C ILE A 50 1.53 9.42 3.11
N ILE A 51 2.59 9.10 3.86
CA ILE A 51 2.89 9.72 5.16
C ILE A 51 3.04 11.24 5.00
N GLY A 52 3.84 11.70 4.03
CA GLY A 52 4.06 13.13 3.79
C GLY A 52 2.77 13.88 3.47
N THR A 53 1.91 13.31 2.62
CA THR A 53 0.62 13.90 2.24
C THR A 53 -0.34 13.99 3.44
N ILE A 54 -0.40 12.93 4.25
CA ILE A 54 -1.24 12.88 5.46
C ILE A 54 -0.76 13.90 6.50
N MET A 55 0.54 13.98 6.74
CA MET A 55 1.11 14.96 7.66
C MET A 55 0.82 16.40 7.22
N ILE A 56 0.92 16.72 5.93
CA ILE A 56 0.54 18.02 5.38
C ILE A 56 -0.94 18.29 5.64
N ALA A 57 -1.83 17.34 5.35
CA ALA A 57 -3.26 17.48 5.57
C ALA A 57 -3.59 17.76 7.06
N MET A 58 -2.99 17.00 7.96
CA MET A 58 -3.15 17.15 9.40
C MET A 58 -2.63 18.50 9.91
N ALA A 59 -1.44 18.92 9.45
CA ALA A 59 -0.87 20.23 9.82
C ALA A 59 -1.76 21.39 9.38
N LEU A 60 -2.22 21.37 8.13
CA LEU A 60 -3.16 22.37 7.62
C LEU A 60 -4.50 22.33 8.37
N GLY A 61 -5.00 21.14 8.70
CA GLY A 61 -6.20 20.94 9.51
C GLY A 61 -6.06 21.54 10.91
N ASN A 62 -4.96 21.30 11.57
CA ASN A 62 -4.65 21.86 12.90
C ASN A 62 -4.60 23.40 12.88
N ILE A 63 -3.90 23.98 11.90
CA ILE A 63 -3.80 25.45 11.74
C ILE A 63 -5.18 26.07 11.49
N TYR A 64 -5.94 25.49 10.57
CA TYR A 64 -7.27 25.99 10.25
C TYR A 64 -8.24 25.79 11.43
N GLY A 65 -8.21 24.61 12.06
CA GLY A 65 -9.05 24.24 13.18
C GLY A 65 -8.86 25.19 14.37
N GLY A 66 -7.61 25.50 14.72
CA GLY A 66 -7.27 26.45 15.77
C GLY A 66 -7.83 27.85 15.49
N ARG A 67 -7.55 28.38 14.29
CA ARG A 67 -8.08 29.71 13.89
C ARG A 67 -9.61 29.75 13.85
N ALA A 68 -10.24 28.64 13.40
CA ALA A 68 -11.70 28.57 13.33
C ALA A 68 -12.34 28.47 14.72
N ALA A 69 -11.73 27.73 15.65
CA ALA A 69 -12.18 27.59 17.03
C ALA A 69 -12.03 28.89 17.81
N ASP A 70 -10.96 29.67 17.57
CA ASP A 70 -10.77 30.99 18.21
C ASP A 70 -11.77 32.02 17.72
N LYS A 71 -12.08 32.05 16.42
CA LYS A 71 -13.03 33.01 15.86
C LYS A 71 -14.47 32.72 16.26
N ARG A 72 -14.89 31.48 16.25
CA ARG A 72 -16.26 31.02 16.58
C ARG A 72 -16.21 29.61 17.14
N PRO A 73 -16.13 29.43 18.45
CA PRO A 73 -16.17 28.14 19.10
C PRO A 73 -17.58 27.53 18.97
N ASP A 74 -17.82 26.80 17.91
CA ASP A 74 -19.10 26.19 17.57
C ASP A 74 -18.97 24.68 17.43
N PRO A 75 -19.41 23.91 18.44
CA PRO A 75 -19.34 22.46 18.40
C PRO A 75 -20.15 21.82 17.25
N ASP A 76 -21.28 22.41 16.85
CA ASP A 76 -22.08 21.91 15.73
C ASP A 76 -21.26 21.89 14.42
N ARG A 77 -20.33 22.84 14.26
CA ARG A 77 -19.41 22.84 13.11
C ARG A 77 -18.34 21.77 13.20
N LEU A 78 -17.81 21.51 14.40
CA LEU A 78 -16.83 20.45 14.59
C LEU A 78 -17.43 19.10 14.23
N TYR A 79 -18.57 18.74 14.85
CA TYR A 79 -19.21 17.46 14.57
C TYR A 79 -19.77 17.37 13.14
N GLY A 80 -20.14 18.49 12.54
CA GLY A 80 -20.45 18.57 11.13
C GLY A 80 -19.26 18.25 10.21
N ARG A 81 -18.03 18.63 10.58
CA ARG A 81 -16.80 18.27 9.86
C ARG A 81 -16.48 16.79 10.05
N ILE A 82 -16.71 16.23 11.25
CA ILE A 82 -16.52 14.79 11.51
C ILE A 82 -17.48 13.97 10.65
N ILE A 83 -18.76 14.37 10.51
CA ILE A 83 -19.70 13.72 9.59
C ILE A 83 -19.18 13.76 8.15
N LEU A 84 -18.71 14.91 7.69
CA LEU A 84 -18.22 15.07 6.33
C LEU A 84 -16.96 14.23 6.08
N ALA A 85 -16.04 14.16 7.06
CA ALA A 85 -14.88 13.28 7.01
C ALA A 85 -15.29 11.81 6.95
N ALA A 86 -16.23 11.40 7.82
CA ALA A 86 -16.75 10.03 7.84
C ALA A 86 -17.40 9.62 6.51
N ILE A 87 -18.21 10.50 5.91
CA ILE A 87 -18.83 10.26 4.60
C ILE A 87 -17.76 10.10 3.53
N TRP A 88 -16.76 10.99 3.52
CA TRP A 88 -15.70 10.92 2.53
C TRP A 88 -14.88 9.63 2.67
N ILE A 89 -14.51 9.25 3.91
CA ILE A 89 -13.80 7.99 4.18
C ILE A 89 -14.63 6.78 3.73
N ALA A 90 -15.94 6.78 3.97
CA ALA A 90 -16.84 5.72 3.51
C ALA A 90 -16.94 5.63 1.98
N LEU A 91 -16.74 6.74 1.26
CA LEU A 91 -16.74 6.77 -0.19
C LEU A 91 -15.42 6.33 -0.82
N ILE A 92 -14.31 6.33 -0.06
CA ILE A 92 -12.99 5.94 -0.59
C ILE A 92 -13.01 4.56 -1.26
N PRO A 93 -13.56 3.48 -0.66
CA PRO A 93 -13.62 2.18 -1.32
C PRO A 93 -14.44 2.18 -2.63
N VAL A 94 -15.43 3.06 -2.73
CA VAL A 94 -16.32 3.13 -3.89
C VAL A 94 -15.68 3.88 -5.05
N ILE A 95 -15.09 5.06 -4.78
CA ILE A 95 -14.62 5.97 -5.82
C ILE A 95 -13.10 5.99 -5.97
N GLY A 96 -12.35 5.53 -4.97
CA GLY A 96 -10.89 5.65 -4.91
C GLY A 96 -10.20 5.03 -6.12
N LYS A 97 -10.59 3.81 -6.49
CA LYS A 97 -10.04 3.11 -7.67
C LYS A 97 -10.25 3.89 -8.99
N TYR A 98 -11.41 4.48 -9.19
CA TYR A 98 -11.69 5.27 -10.40
C TYR A 98 -10.89 6.57 -10.42
N VAL A 99 -10.70 7.20 -9.25
CA VAL A 99 -9.87 8.40 -9.11
C VAL A 99 -8.40 8.07 -9.42
N ILE A 100 -7.88 6.95 -8.89
CA ILE A 100 -6.50 6.50 -9.15
C ILE A 100 -6.30 6.27 -10.64
N ILE A 101 -7.17 5.48 -11.28
CA ILE A 101 -7.10 5.18 -12.71
C ILE A 101 -7.21 6.45 -13.54
N GLY A 102 -8.17 7.33 -13.23
CA GLY A 102 -8.34 8.59 -13.95
C GLY A 102 -7.13 9.51 -13.85
N ILE A 103 -6.51 9.63 -12.67
CA ILE A 103 -5.28 10.41 -12.47
C ILE A 103 -4.13 9.76 -13.22
N SER A 104 -3.96 8.44 -13.13
CA SER A 104 -2.91 7.71 -13.84
C SER A 104 -3.05 7.90 -15.36
N ALA A 105 -4.25 7.79 -15.90
CA ALA A 105 -4.52 8.01 -17.32
C ALA A 105 -4.18 9.44 -17.79
N VAL A 106 -4.45 10.46 -16.98
CA VAL A 106 -4.09 11.85 -17.32
C VAL A 106 -2.58 12.07 -17.19
N MET A 107 -1.96 11.55 -16.15
CA MET A 107 -0.55 11.73 -15.86
C MET A 107 0.35 11.03 -16.88
N ILE A 108 -0.05 9.87 -17.41
CA ILE A 108 0.69 9.10 -18.40
C ILE A 108 0.96 9.90 -19.68
N PHE A 109 0.07 10.83 -20.03
CA PHE A 109 0.25 11.72 -21.20
C PHE A 109 1.01 13.01 -20.87
N SER A 110 1.14 13.36 -19.60
CA SER A 110 1.63 14.68 -19.16
C SER A 110 3.02 14.64 -18.54
N VAL A 111 3.44 13.52 -17.98
CA VAL A 111 4.69 13.37 -17.23
C VAL A 111 5.59 12.36 -17.95
N ASN A 112 6.82 12.76 -18.24
CA ASN A 112 7.77 11.90 -18.95
C ASN A 112 8.72 11.14 -18.03
N HIS A 113 8.87 11.58 -16.77
CA HIS A 113 9.75 10.94 -15.78
C HIS A 113 9.10 10.93 -14.42
N MET A 114 9.40 9.90 -13.61
CA MET A 114 8.86 9.70 -12.26
C MET A 114 7.31 9.63 -12.25
N PHE A 115 6.73 9.04 -13.31
CA PHE A 115 5.28 8.95 -13.51
C PHE A 115 4.58 8.37 -12.27
N LEU A 116 5.05 7.23 -11.74
CA LEU A 116 4.44 6.56 -10.59
C LEU A 116 4.42 7.45 -9.35
N ILE A 117 5.51 8.19 -9.11
CA ILE A 117 5.63 9.09 -7.96
C ILE A 117 4.60 10.22 -8.06
N TRP A 118 4.52 10.88 -9.21
CA TRP A 118 3.60 11.99 -9.39
C TRP A 118 2.14 11.55 -9.44
N ALA A 119 1.85 10.38 -10.03
CA ALA A 119 0.51 9.82 -10.06
C ALA A 119 0.05 9.40 -8.65
N ALA A 120 0.91 8.72 -7.89
CA ALA A 120 0.63 8.36 -6.49
C ALA A 120 0.44 9.61 -5.62
N PHE A 121 1.29 10.64 -5.75
CA PHE A 121 1.16 11.89 -5.02
C PHE A 121 -0.16 12.61 -5.34
N ALA A 122 -0.51 12.72 -6.62
CA ALA A 122 -1.76 13.36 -7.03
C ALA A 122 -2.99 12.57 -6.54
N ALA A 123 -2.95 11.24 -6.60
CA ALA A 123 -4.01 10.38 -6.08
C ALA A 123 -4.17 10.57 -4.57
N CYS A 124 -3.07 10.56 -3.80
CA CYS A 124 -3.09 10.83 -2.37
C CYS A 124 -3.68 12.20 -2.03
N MET A 125 -3.28 13.23 -2.78
CA MET A 125 -3.79 14.60 -2.59
C MET A 125 -5.30 14.68 -2.77
N VAL A 126 -5.85 14.02 -3.78
CA VAL A 126 -7.28 14.07 -4.08
C VAL A 126 -8.09 13.21 -3.11
N ILE A 127 -7.62 12.02 -2.79
CA ILE A 127 -8.39 11.04 -2.02
C ILE A 127 -8.32 11.33 -0.51
N PHE A 128 -7.12 11.60 0.02
CA PHE A 128 -6.88 11.56 1.48
C PHE A 128 -6.74 12.93 2.13
N VAL A 129 -6.29 13.97 1.41
CA VAL A 129 -6.07 15.29 2.04
C VAL A 129 -7.34 15.87 2.63
N PHE A 130 -8.45 15.79 1.91
CA PHE A 130 -9.68 16.41 2.36
C PHE A 130 -10.23 15.81 3.67
N PRO A 131 -10.45 14.50 3.81
CA PRO A 131 -10.96 13.93 5.06
C PRO A 131 -9.98 14.10 6.22
N LEU A 132 -8.67 13.95 5.97
CA LEU A 132 -7.66 14.07 7.02
C LEU A 132 -7.44 15.52 7.46
N PHE A 133 -7.55 16.49 6.55
CA PHE A 133 -7.62 17.90 6.91
C PHE A 133 -8.80 18.19 7.85
N LEU A 134 -9.97 17.61 7.60
CA LEU A 134 -11.13 17.77 8.48
C LEU A 134 -10.89 17.14 9.86
N LEU A 135 -10.31 15.94 9.92
CA LEU A 135 -9.94 15.28 11.19
C LEU A 135 -8.86 16.05 11.93
N GLY A 136 -7.89 16.64 11.24
CA GLY A 136 -6.90 17.53 11.84
C GLY A 136 -7.51 18.75 12.57
N THR A 137 -8.75 19.15 12.25
CA THR A 137 -9.42 20.24 12.99
C THR A 137 -9.97 19.82 14.35
N VAL A 138 -9.96 18.52 14.68
CA VAL A 138 -10.61 17.98 15.90
C VAL A 138 -9.86 18.41 17.14
N THR A 139 -8.58 18.09 17.25
CA THR A 139 -7.74 18.41 18.43
C THR A 139 -7.82 19.87 18.85
N PRO A 140 -7.54 20.87 18.00
CA PRO A 140 -7.57 22.27 18.43
C PRO A 140 -8.99 22.75 18.79
N SER A 141 -10.03 22.17 18.17
CA SER A 141 -11.40 22.48 18.51
C SER A 141 -11.80 21.90 19.87
N LEU A 142 -11.41 20.65 20.16
CA LEU A 142 -11.70 20.00 21.45
C LEU A 142 -10.94 20.66 22.60
N VAL A 143 -9.68 21.07 22.38
CA VAL A 143 -8.94 21.88 23.37
C VAL A 143 -9.74 23.10 23.76
N LYS A 144 -10.30 23.85 22.80
CA LYS A 144 -11.08 25.06 23.06
C LYS A 144 -12.39 24.80 23.81
N PHE A 145 -13.00 23.61 23.64
CA PHE A 145 -14.25 23.25 24.33
C PHE A 145 -14.04 22.63 25.71
N THR A 146 -12.85 22.12 26.00
CA THR A 146 -12.55 21.33 27.21
C THR A 146 -11.81 22.15 28.26
N VAL A 147 -11.07 23.20 27.85
CA VAL A 147 -10.34 24.08 28.76
C VAL A 147 -11.33 25.08 29.34
N ASP A 148 -11.67 24.88 30.60
CA ASP A 148 -12.58 25.75 31.34
C ASP A 148 -11.82 26.91 32.06
N ASP A 149 -10.56 26.67 32.48
CA ASP A 149 -9.72 27.66 33.18
C ASP A 149 -8.25 27.52 32.72
N LEU A 150 -7.53 28.66 32.72
CA LEU A 150 -6.11 28.73 32.34
C LEU A 150 -5.21 27.88 33.27
N GLY A 151 -5.60 27.72 34.54
CA GLY A 151 -4.85 26.94 35.53
C GLY A 151 -4.77 25.45 35.22
N ASP A 152 -5.80 24.87 34.59
CA ASP A 152 -5.90 23.44 34.25
C ASP A 152 -5.63 23.13 32.74
N SER A 153 -5.23 24.14 31.98
CA SER A 153 -5.07 24.04 30.53
C SER A 153 -4.03 22.96 30.12
N GLY A 154 -2.88 22.91 30.80
CA GLY A 154 -1.83 21.94 30.52
C GLY A 154 -2.26 20.49 30.73
N LYS A 155 -3.00 20.22 31.81
CA LYS A 155 -3.54 18.88 32.10
C LYS A 155 -4.56 18.45 31.05
N THR A 156 -5.46 19.35 30.66
CA THR A 156 -6.51 19.07 29.67
C THR A 156 -5.92 18.81 28.28
N VAL A 157 -4.97 19.63 27.83
CA VAL A 157 -4.27 19.46 26.56
C VAL A 157 -3.46 18.16 26.58
N GLY A 158 -2.75 17.88 27.68
CA GLY A 158 -2.01 16.63 27.85
C GLY A 158 -2.91 15.39 27.77
N MET A 159 -4.09 15.42 28.40
CA MET A 159 -5.06 14.33 28.32
C MET A 159 -5.62 14.13 26.90
N LEU A 160 -6.01 15.19 26.20
CA LEU A 160 -6.47 15.10 24.82
C LEU A 160 -5.39 14.50 23.92
N ASN A 161 -4.15 14.99 24.01
CA ASN A 161 -3.04 14.42 23.24
C ASN A 161 -2.76 12.95 23.59
N ALA A 162 -2.86 12.58 24.87
CA ALA A 162 -2.68 11.19 25.28
C ALA A 162 -3.77 10.28 24.67
N PHE A 163 -5.03 10.69 24.70
CA PHE A 163 -6.12 9.93 24.08
C PHE A 163 -5.98 9.86 22.56
N ASN A 164 -5.54 10.94 21.90
CA ASN A 164 -5.22 10.93 20.48
C ASN A 164 -4.13 9.91 20.16
N THR A 165 -3.02 9.94 20.91
CA THR A 165 -1.89 9.03 20.72
C THR A 165 -2.29 7.57 20.95
N ILE A 166 -3.02 7.28 22.04
CA ILE A 166 -3.50 5.91 22.31
C ILE A 166 -4.45 5.46 21.20
N GLY A 167 -5.36 6.35 20.75
CA GLY A 167 -6.22 6.08 19.61
C GLY A 167 -5.42 5.76 18.35
N SER A 168 -4.40 6.55 18.05
CA SER A 168 -3.50 6.35 16.91
C SER A 168 -2.77 5.01 16.98
N ILE A 169 -2.25 4.62 18.15
CA ILE A 169 -1.61 3.32 18.35
C ILE A 169 -2.61 2.19 18.01
N ILE A 170 -3.81 2.23 18.58
CA ILE A 170 -4.84 1.21 18.31
C ILE A 170 -5.26 1.24 16.84
N GLY A 171 -5.38 2.44 16.25
CA GLY A 171 -5.66 2.65 14.82
C GLY A 171 -4.57 2.15 13.89
N THR A 172 -3.36 1.92 14.38
CA THR A 172 -2.28 1.26 13.64
C THR A 172 -2.39 -0.27 13.74
N PHE A 173 -2.56 -0.80 14.96
CA PHE A 173 -2.54 -2.25 15.16
C PHE A 173 -3.83 -2.95 14.71
N VAL A 174 -5.01 -2.37 14.97
CA VAL A 174 -6.30 -3.01 14.67
C VAL A 174 -6.50 -3.22 13.16
N PRO A 175 -6.26 -2.23 12.27
CA PRO A 175 -6.33 -2.48 10.84
C PRO A 175 -5.36 -3.58 10.38
N THR A 176 -4.11 -3.49 10.78
CA THR A 176 -3.06 -4.39 10.30
C THR A 176 -3.28 -5.84 10.71
N PHE A 177 -3.61 -6.08 11.98
CA PHE A 177 -3.66 -7.44 12.52
C PHE A 177 -5.07 -8.04 12.63
N LEU A 178 -6.11 -7.23 12.56
CA LEU A 178 -7.48 -7.70 12.74
C LEU A 178 -8.40 -7.39 11.57
N THR A 179 -8.61 -6.11 11.21
CA THR A 179 -9.69 -5.82 10.27
C THR A 179 -9.30 -6.05 8.82
N ILE A 180 -8.11 -5.66 8.37
CA ILE A 180 -7.68 -5.91 6.98
C ILE A 180 -7.59 -7.42 6.72
N PRO A 181 -6.93 -8.25 7.55
CA PRO A 181 -6.92 -9.70 7.31
C PRO A 181 -8.29 -10.38 7.41
N ALA A 182 -9.19 -9.87 8.26
CA ALA A 182 -10.49 -10.51 8.48
C ALA A 182 -11.57 -10.09 7.47
N VAL A 183 -11.57 -8.84 7.02
CA VAL A 183 -12.67 -8.27 6.23
C VAL A 183 -12.22 -7.41 5.05
N GLY A 184 -10.91 -7.30 4.80
CA GLY A 184 -10.34 -6.52 3.70
C GLY A 184 -10.26 -5.01 3.95
N THR A 185 -9.58 -4.33 3.07
CA THR A 185 -9.32 -2.88 3.14
C THR A 185 -10.59 -2.06 3.01
N SER A 186 -11.48 -2.41 2.10
CA SER A 186 -12.72 -1.67 1.83
C SER A 186 -13.66 -1.64 3.05
N ILE A 187 -13.89 -2.78 3.69
CA ILE A 187 -14.74 -2.86 4.88
C ILE A 187 -14.05 -2.18 6.06
N THR A 188 -12.73 -2.20 6.15
CA THR A 188 -11.97 -1.47 7.18
C THR A 188 -12.24 0.03 7.10
N PHE A 189 -12.19 0.66 5.93
CA PHE A 189 -12.60 2.07 5.77
C PHE A 189 -14.02 2.33 6.27
N LEU A 190 -14.97 1.45 5.94
CA LEU A 190 -16.37 1.58 6.37
C LEU A 190 -16.53 1.46 7.89
N ILE A 191 -15.78 0.58 8.56
CA ILE A 191 -15.81 0.44 10.02
C ILE A 191 -15.39 1.75 10.69
N PHE A 192 -14.24 2.32 10.30
CA PHE A 192 -13.74 3.55 10.92
C PHE A 192 -14.58 4.77 10.57
N ALA A 193 -15.09 4.84 9.35
CA ALA A 193 -16.09 5.84 8.97
C ALA A 193 -17.36 5.73 9.81
N GLY A 194 -17.85 4.51 10.04
CA GLY A 194 -19.02 4.24 10.87
C GLY A 194 -18.85 4.68 12.33
N ILE A 195 -17.68 4.45 12.90
CA ILE A 195 -17.34 4.90 14.26
C ILE A 195 -17.39 6.44 14.36
N LEU A 196 -16.77 7.15 13.42
CA LEU A 196 -16.80 8.61 13.37
C LEU A 196 -18.23 9.14 13.18
N LEU A 197 -19.00 8.53 12.30
CA LEU A 197 -20.38 8.90 12.06
C LEU A 197 -21.24 8.68 13.30
N LEU A 198 -21.08 7.56 13.98
CA LEU A 198 -21.79 7.25 15.23
C LEU A 198 -21.50 8.30 16.32
N LEU A 199 -20.24 8.67 16.51
CA LEU A 199 -19.86 9.72 17.45
C LEU A 199 -20.56 11.05 17.14
N ALA A 200 -20.54 11.44 15.88
CA ALA A 200 -21.18 12.68 15.48
C ALA A 200 -22.72 12.63 15.60
N ILE A 201 -23.32 11.49 15.32
CA ILE A 201 -24.78 11.25 15.53
C ILE A 201 -25.13 11.39 17.01
N LEU A 202 -24.37 10.75 17.91
CA LEU A 202 -24.59 10.85 19.37
C LEU A 202 -24.53 12.30 19.85
N TYR A 203 -23.63 13.11 19.29
CA TYR A 203 -23.59 14.54 19.58
C TYR A 203 -24.90 15.23 19.19
N PHE A 204 -25.38 15.03 17.97
CA PHE A 204 -26.55 15.74 17.46
C PHE A 204 -27.86 15.28 18.09
N PHE A 205 -27.94 14.05 18.59
CA PHE A 205 -29.10 13.54 19.34
C PHE A 205 -29.12 13.96 20.81
N SER A 206 -28.00 14.48 21.35
CA SER A 206 -27.96 14.96 22.74
C SER A 206 -28.85 16.18 22.95
N PRO A 207 -29.68 16.20 24.01
CA PRO A 207 -30.51 17.35 24.33
C PRO A 207 -29.66 18.58 24.71
N TYR A 208 -30.22 19.78 24.53
CA TYR A 208 -29.63 21.00 25.01
C TYR A 208 -29.80 21.08 26.55
N GLU A 209 -28.82 21.68 27.24
CA GLU A 209 -28.97 22.03 28.66
C GLU A 209 -30.08 23.09 28.80
N ASP A 210 -31.15 22.74 29.55
CA ASP A 210 -32.12 23.72 29.99
C ASP A 210 -31.47 24.58 31.08
N HIS A 211 -31.10 25.80 30.73
CA HIS A 211 -30.92 26.81 31.75
C HIS A 211 -32.29 27.09 32.32
N GLY A 212 -32.66 26.33 33.35
CA GLY A 212 -33.88 26.57 34.09
C GLY A 212 -33.98 28.06 34.45
N SER A 213 -34.99 28.69 33.90
CA SER A 213 -35.47 29.96 34.41
C SER A 213 -35.75 29.75 35.91
N GLY A 214 -34.86 30.24 36.73
CA GLY A 214 -35.08 30.24 38.18
C GLY A 214 -36.43 30.86 38.45
N SER A 215 -37.41 30.01 38.76
CA SER A 215 -38.67 30.46 39.32
C SER A 215 -38.37 31.17 40.63
N ALA A 216 -38.42 32.48 40.60
CA ALA A 216 -38.52 33.28 41.80
C ALA A 216 -39.74 32.77 42.59
N ARG A 217 -39.52 32.14 43.72
CA ARG A 217 -40.57 31.86 44.70
C ARG A 217 -41.08 33.19 45.23
N PRO A 218 -42.39 33.47 45.23
CA PRO A 218 -42.94 34.54 46.00
C PRO A 218 -43.04 34.05 47.45
N GLY A 219 -42.34 34.68 48.33
CA GLY A 219 -42.38 34.33 49.74
C GLY A 219 -42.03 35.43 50.64
N ASP A 220 -43.02 35.91 51.25
CA ASP A 220 -43.18 36.55 52.59
C ASP A 220 -42.51 37.87 52.87
N GLY A 221 -43.43 38.78 53.13
CA GLY A 221 -43.20 40.08 53.72
C GLY A 221 -42.71 40.04 55.17
N ASN A 222 -41.84 40.92 55.48
CA ASN A 222 -42.04 41.66 56.78
C ASN A 222 -41.44 43.05 56.72
N LYS A 223 -42.17 43.91 57.34
CA LYS A 223 -41.98 45.37 57.56
C LYS A 223 -40.69 45.64 58.33
N GLU A 224 -40.01 46.71 57.97
CA GLU A 224 -39.75 47.78 59.01
C GLU A 224 -39.21 49.06 58.41
N GLN A 225 -39.63 50.08 59.03
CA GLN A 225 -39.55 51.53 58.80
C GLN A 225 -38.13 52.11 58.87
N GLY A 226 -37.92 53.17 58.12
CA GLY A 226 -37.01 54.23 58.63
C GLY A 226 -36.46 55.20 57.60
N ARG A 227 -37.12 56.33 57.43
CA ARG A 227 -36.61 57.71 57.23
C ARG A 227 -35.39 57.91 56.32
N GLY A 228 -35.42 58.63 55.21
CA GLY A 228 -35.83 60.02 55.09
C GLY A 228 -34.70 60.81 54.41
N ARG A 229 -34.99 61.54 53.40
CA ARG A 229 -34.55 62.87 52.92
C ARG A 229 -34.26 62.93 51.42
N THR A 230 -35.21 63.54 50.76
CA THR A 230 -35.14 64.74 49.87
C THR A 230 -33.88 65.08 49.12
N SER A 231 -34.03 65.12 47.79
CA SER A 231 -34.07 66.34 46.95
C SER A 231 -34.17 65.97 45.46
N GLN A 232 -35.19 66.46 44.82
CA GLN A 232 -35.27 67.35 43.67
C GLN A 232 -34.28 66.95 42.52
N GLY A 233 -34.69 66.66 41.35
CA GLY A 233 -35.70 67.12 40.43
C GLY A 233 -35.02 67.25 39.09
N VAL A 234 -35.68 66.91 38.10
CA VAL A 234 -35.85 67.56 36.80
C VAL A 234 -36.36 66.49 35.79
N SER A 235 -37.51 66.77 35.31
CA SER A 235 -38.22 66.18 34.20
C SER A 235 -37.42 66.31 32.90
N ASP A 236 -37.45 65.26 32.06
CA ASP A 236 -37.84 65.51 30.69
C ASP A 236 -38.36 64.17 30.03
N GLU A 237 -39.50 64.36 29.44
CA GLU A 237 -40.22 63.42 28.62
C GLU A 237 -39.43 63.04 27.37
N ASN A 238 -39.36 61.73 27.02
CA ASN A 238 -39.64 61.37 25.66
C ASN A 238 -40.09 59.89 25.57
N SER A 239 -41.35 59.71 25.24
CA SER A 239 -42.00 58.47 24.86
C SER A 239 -41.50 58.07 23.52
N GLY A 240 -40.81 56.95 23.47
CA GLY A 240 -40.35 56.24 22.23
C GLY A 240 -40.65 54.75 22.31
N ASN A 241 -41.70 54.39 21.66
CA ASN A 241 -42.26 53.11 21.36
C ASN A 241 -41.19 52.00 21.17
N VAL A 242 -41.15 50.99 22.04
CA VAL A 242 -40.41 49.77 21.83
C VAL A 242 -41.41 48.64 21.59
N ASN A 243 -41.77 48.48 20.30
CA ASN A 243 -42.47 47.29 19.83
C ASN A 243 -41.46 46.24 19.43
N GLU A 244 -41.59 45.08 20.01
CA GLU A 244 -41.39 43.72 19.50
C GLU A 244 -40.27 43.43 18.52
N LYS A 245 -39.19 42.86 19.05
CA LYS A 245 -38.29 41.94 18.33
C LYS A 245 -38.11 40.61 19.09
N THR A 246 -39.19 39.93 19.42
CA THR A 246 -39.16 38.58 19.99
C THR A 246 -39.45 37.47 18.95
N GLY A 247 -39.79 37.84 17.71
CA GLY A 247 -40.18 36.86 16.67
C GLY A 247 -39.09 36.36 15.70
N SER A 248 -37.86 36.93 15.71
CA SER A 248 -36.82 36.56 14.74
C SER A 248 -35.88 35.45 15.22
N ASN A 249 -35.69 35.27 16.54
CA ASN A 249 -34.77 34.26 17.08
C ASN A 249 -35.31 32.82 17.00
N ASP A 250 -36.62 32.62 17.02
CA ASP A 250 -37.21 31.27 16.96
C ASP A 250 -37.27 30.71 15.52
N LYS A 251 -37.36 31.58 14.51
CA LYS A 251 -37.28 31.16 13.09
C LYS A 251 -35.86 30.79 12.67
N GLU A 252 -34.83 31.44 13.19
CA GLU A 252 -33.43 31.06 12.93
C GLU A 252 -33.06 29.74 13.64
N LYS A 253 -33.54 29.52 14.88
CA LYS A 253 -33.34 28.26 15.61
C LYS A 253 -34.03 27.07 14.91
N GLY A 254 -35.22 27.25 14.38
CA GLY A 254 -35.96 26.24 13.62
C GLY A 254 -35.29 25.90 12.29
N SER A 255 -34.76 26.91 11.57
CA SER A 255 -34.04 26.75 10.31
C SER A 255 -32.73 26.00 10.48
N ASN A 256 -31.97 26.22 11.56
CA ASN A 256 -30.71 25.52 11.80
C ASN A 256 -30.92 24.07 12.26
N LYS A 257 -31.96 23.75 13.02
CA LYS A 257 -32.32 22.36 13.38
C LYS A 257 -32.69 21.54 12.14
N GLY A 258 -33.47 22.11 11.22
CA GLY A 258 -33.83 21.45 9.97
C GLY A 258 -32.62 21.19 9.07
N LYS A 259 -31.70 22.14 8.94
CA LYS A 259 -30.49 22.00 8.14
C LYS A 259 -29.52 20.94 8.72
N ASN A 260 -29.40 20.85 10.03
CA ASN A 260 -28.54 19.84 10.66
C ASN A 260 -29.17 18.44 10.56
N ALA A 261 -30.48 18.29 10.73
CA ALA A 261 -31.18 17.04 10.52
C ALA A 261 -31.04 16.54 9.07
N ALA A 262 -31.20 17.42 8.09
CA ALA A 262 -31.03 17.08 6.67
C ALA A 262 -29.60 16.59 6.35
N LYS A 263 -28.57 17.23 6.92
CA LYS A 263 -27.17 16.80 6.73
C LYS A 263 -26.89 15.44 7.35
N ILE A 264 -27.42 15.17 8.53
CA ILE A 264 -27.26 13.87 9.21
C ILE A 264 -27.96 12.79 8.40
N THR A 265 -29.21 13.02 7.99
CA THR A 265 -29.98 12.06 7.19
C THR A 265 -29.26 11.78 5.86
N ALA A 266 -28.80 12.80 5.16
CA ALA A 266 -28.01 12.63 3.93
C ALA A 266 -26.73 11.85 4.19
N GLY A 267 -26.01 12.13 5.28
CA GLY A 267 -24.81 11.40 5.68
C GLY A 267 -25.06 9.92 5.95
N ILE A 268 -26.14 9.60 6.66
CA ILE A 268 -26.54 8.22 6.93
C ILE A 268 -26.90 7.49 5.63
N ILE A 269 -27.64 8.14 4.74
CA ILE A 269 -28.01 7.54 3.45
C ILE A 269 -26.78 7.25 2.61
N VAL A 270 -25.84 8.21 2.49
CA VAL A 270 -24.61 8.01 1.73
C VAL A 270 -23.76 6.90 2.36
N PHE A 271 -23.66 6.85 3.69
CA PHE A 271 -22.94 5.79 4.38
C PHE A 271 -23.57 4.41 4.14
N ILE A 272 -24.89 4.29 4.20
CA ILE A 272 -25.61 3.05 3.90
C ILE A 272 -25.34 2.63 2.44
N VAL A 273 -25.45 3.55 1.50
CA VAL A 273 -25.14 3.28 0.08
C VAL A 273 -23.68 2.81 -0.05
N ALA A 274 -22.74 3.50 0.58
CA ALA A 274 -21.32 3.11 0.57
C ALA A 274 -21.12 1.71 1.18
N CYS A 275 -21.84 1.34 2.24
CA CYS A 275 -21.80 -0.01 2.80
C CYS A 275 -22.29 -1.10 1.84
N PHE A 276 -23.23 -0.79 0.94
CA PHE A 276 -23.72 -1.75 -0.05
C PHE A 276 -22.81 -1.81 -1.30
N THR A 277 -22.32 -0.66 -1.76
CA THR A 277 -21.51 -0.55 -2.99
C THR A 277 -20.02 -0.74 -2.76
N GLY A 278 -19.52 -0.42 -1.56
CA GLY A 278 -18.11 -0.50 -1.19
C GLY A 278 -17.67 -1.86 -0.65
N ARG A 279 -18.52 -2.87 -0.68
CA ARG A 279 -18.16 -4.25 -0.28
C ARG A 279 -17.37 -5.00 -1.32
N SER A 280 -17.38 -4.53 -2.56
CA SER A 280 -16.67 -5.16 -3.65
C SER A 280 -15.20 -4.77 -3.59
N ASP A 281 -14.35 -5.72 -3.24
CA ASP A 281 -12.90 -5.59 -3.26
C ASP A 281 -12.32 -5.79 -4.67
N SER A 282 -13.17 -5.76 -5.72
CA SER A 282 -12.71 -5.87 -7.10
C SER A 282 -12.00 -4.59 -7.53
N PHE A 283 -10.67 -4.65 -7.55
CA PHE A 283 -9.80 -3.62 -8.09
C PHE A 283 -9.66 -3.76 -9.61
N ALA A 284 -9.61 -5.01 -10.11
CA ALA A 284 -9.50 -5.36 -11.53
C ALA A 284 -10.87 -5.58 -12.17
N PHE A 285 -11.82 -4.69 -11.97
CA PHE A 285 -13.24 -4.84 -12.39
C PHE A 285 -13.46 -4.95 -13.91
N TRP A 286 -12.43 -4.73 -14.72
CA TRP A 286 -12.47 -4.88 -16.19
C TRP A 286 -11.96 -6.25 -16.68
N GLU A 287 -11.31 -7.03 -15.81
CA GLU A 287 -10.81 -8.35 -16.17
C GLU A 287 -11.95 -9.36 -16.33
N LYS A 288 -11.96 -10.12 -17.44
CA LYS A 288 -13.05 -11.03 -17.78
C LYS A 288 -12.83 -12.46 -17.28
N ASP A 289 -11.57 -12.90 -17.25
CA ASP A 289 -11.19 -14.28 -16.95
C ASP A 289 -10.68 -14.44 -15.50
N LEU A 290 -11.19 -13.60 -14.61
CA LEU A 290 -10.82 -13.56 -13.22
C LEU A 290 -11.49 -14.69 -12.44
N VAL A 291 -10.70 -15.62 -11.91
CA VAL A 291 -11.18 -16.76 -11.09
C VAL A 291 -10.97 -16.54 -9.61
N PHE A 292 -10.00 -15.69 -9.24
CA PHE A 292 -9.76 -15.28 -7.86
C PHE A 292 -9.29 -13.83 -7.80
N GLU A 293 -9.79 -13.07 -6.84
CA GLU A 293 -9.31 -11.75 -6.46
C GLU A 293 -9.38 -11.59 -4.95
N GLY A 294 -8.30 -11.11 -4.33
CA GLY A 294 -8.23 -10.94 -2.88
C GLY A 294 -6.99 -10.17 -2.42
N GLU A 295 -6.88 -10.01 -1.12
CA GLU A 295 -5.74 -9.37 -0.46
C GLU A 295 -5.16 -10.32 0.59
N SER A 296 -3.85 -10.51 0.57
CA SER A 296 -3.10 -11.13 1.66
C SER A 296 -2.52 -10.06 2.61
N VAL A 297 -1.77 -10.50 3.61
CA VAL A 297 -1.00 -9.59 4.46
C VAL A 297 0.06 -8.81 3.65
N TYR A 298 0.59 -9.42 2.58
CA TYR A 298 1.69 -8.87 1.80
C TYR A 298 1.25 -8.22 0.50
N ASN A 299 0.28 -8.84 -0.22
CA ASN A 299 -0.01 -8.53 -1.60
C ASN A 299 -1.51 -8.36 -1.87
N TYR A 300 -1.83 -7.60 -2.91
CA TYR A 300 -3.03 -7.82 -3.70
C TYR A 300 -2.80 -9.05 -4.58
N LEU A 301 -3.79 -9.93 -4.68
CA LEU A 301 -3.68 -11.20 -5.41
C LEU A 301 -4.83 -11.33 -6.40
N GLN A 302 -4.48 -11.63 -7.64
CA GLN A 302 -5.47 -11.95 -8.67
C GLN A 302 -5.01 -13.18 -9.45
N VAL A 303 -5.93 -14.14 -9.66
CA VAL A 303 -5.73 -15.29 -10.55
C VAL A 303 -6.67 -15.15 -11.73
N ARG A 304 -6.12 -15.23 -12.94
CA ARG A 304 -6.86 -15.28 -14.19
C ARG A 304 -6.61 -16.63 -14.86
N GLU A 305 -7.61 -17.12 -15.58
CA GLU A 305 -7.55 -18.41 -16.21
C GLU A 305 -8.22 -18.38 -17.58
N ASP A 306 -7.46 -18.69 -18.62
CA ASP A 306 -7.99 -18.91 -19.96
C ASP A 306 -7.96 -20.42 -20.33
N ASP A 307 -8.31 -20.77 -21.55
CA ASP A 307 -8.33 -22.15 -22.02
C ASP A 307 -6.96 -22.85 -21.99
N LYS A 308 -5.86 -22.10 -21.98
CA LYS A 308 -4.48 -22.61 -22.10
C LYS A 308 -3.64 -22.36 -20.86
N ARG A 309 -3.89 -21.26 -20.16
CA ARG A 309 -3.00 -20.73 -19.13
C ARG A 309 -3.74 -20.31 -17.88
N THR A 310 -3.01 -20.39 -16.80
CA THR A 310 -3.36 -19.73 -15.53
C THR A 310 -2.29 -18.69 -15.20
N TYR A 311 -2.71 -17.51 -14.75
CA TYR A 311 -1.85 -16.37 -14.46
C TYR A 311 -2.04 -15.91 -13.03
N LEU A 312 -0.95 -15.60 -12.34
CA LEU A 312 -0.95 -14.87 -11.08
C LEU A 312 -0.43 -13.45 -11.31
N SER A 313 -1.12 -12.45 -10.76
CA SER A 313 -0.64 -11.09 -10.67
C SER A 313 -0.79 -10.56 -9.25
N THR A 314 0.18 -9.75 -8.81
CA THR A 314 0.19 -9.08 -7.50
C THR A 314 -0.12 -7.59 -7.60
N ASN A 315 -0.49 -7.14 -8.79
CA ASN A 315 -0.95 -5.79 -9.08
C ASN A 315 -2.01 -5.78 -10.19
N VAL A 316 -2.65 -4.63 -10.38
CA VAL A 316 -3.77 -4.48 -11.33
C VAL A 316 -3.32 -3.96 -12.69
N LEU A 317 -2.23 -3.18 -12.73
CA LEU A 317 -1.82 -2.44 -13.93
C LEU A 317 -0.58 -3.04 -14.60
N PHE A 318 0.28 -3.71 -13.87
CA PHE A 318 1.59 -4.11 -14.32
C PHE A 318 1.83 -5.60 -14.07
N GLY A 319 2.14 -6.30 -15.13
CA GLY A 319 2.85 -7.57 -15.07
C GLY A 319 2.08 -8.79 -14.57
N VAL A 320 2.43 -9.87 -15.20
CA VAL A 320 2.10 -11.23 -14.76
C VAL A 320 3.29 -11.74 -13.97
N GLN A 321 3.07 -12.11 -12.70
CA GLN A 321 4.12 -12.66 -11.84
C GLN A 321 4.43 -14.12 -12.19
N SER A 322 3.40 -14.89 -12.46
CA SER A 322 3.55 -16.31 -12.77
C SER A 322 2.58 -16.76 -13.85
N VAL A 323 3.04 -17.68 -14.68
CA VAL A 323 2.26 -18.33 -15.73
C VAL A 323 2.39 -19.83 -15.59
N TYR A 324 1.29 -20.55 -15.73
CA TYR A 324 1.24 -22.00 -15.82
C TYR A 324 0.59 -22.42 -17.15
N GLU A 325 1.27 -23.26 -17.94
CA GLU A 325 0.72 -23.88 -19.16
C GLU A 325 -0.05 -25.14 -18.81
N LYS A 326 -1.34 -25.17 -19.08
CA LYS A 326 -2.23 -26.30 -18.74
C LYS A 326 -1.89 -27.58 -19.49
N ASP A 327 -1.31 -27.47 -20.68
CA ASP A 327 -0.83 -28.65 -21.45
C ASP A 327 0.54 -29.17 -20.97
N GLY A 328 1.12 -28.50 -19.99
CA GLY A 328 2.37 -28.85 -19.34
C GLY A 328 3.60 -28.61 -20.20
N LYS A 329 3.52 -27.87 -21.31
CA LYS A 329 4.68 -27.46 -22.10
C LYS A 329 5.50 -26.38 -21.38
N LEU A 330 6.65 -26.07 -21.96
CA LEU A 330 7.44 -24.93 -21.56
C LEU A 330 6.65 -23.63 -21.79
N THR A 331 6.82 -22.66 -20.89
CA THR A 331 6.03 -21.42 -20.87
C THR A 331 6.56 -20.36 -21.84
N GLY A 332 7.81 -20.48 -22.27
CA GLY A 332 8.54 -19.43 -22.96
C GLY A 332 9.04 -18.29 -22.04
N MET A 333 8.77 -18.41 -20.73
CA MET A 333 9.13 -17.41 -19.71
C MET A 333 10.49 -17.75 -19.05
N TYR A 334 10.87 -16.96 -18.07
CA TYR A 334 12.16 -17.07 -17.38
C TYR A 334 12.40 -18.43 -16.71
N TYR A 335 11.37 -19.14 -16.25
CA TYR A 335 11.51 -20.48 -15.66
C TYR A 335 12.21 -21.45 -16.58
N ASP A 336 11.88 -21.40 -17.89
CA ASP A 336 12.45 -22.29 -18.89
C ASP A 336 13.95 -22.00 -19.09
N TYR A 337 14.37 -20.73 -18.94
CA TYR A 337 15.78 -20.33 -18.99
C TYR A 337 16.51 -20.76 -17.72
N ALA A 338 15.87 -20.63 -16.56
CA ALA A 338 16.42 -21.07 -15.27
C ALA A 338 16.68 -22.58 -15.22
N MET A 339 16.02 -23.39 -16.09
CA MET A 339 16.31 -24.84 -16.25
C MET A 339 17.76 -25.15 -16.63
N ALA A 340 18.54 -24.16 -17.05
CA ALA A 340 19.97 -24.33 -17.27
C ALA A 340 20.76 -24.58 -15.96
N ALA A 341 20.29 -24.06 -14.82
CA ALA A 341 20.99 -24.22 -13.53
C ALA A 341 21.15 -25.69 -13.10
N PRO A 342 20.12 -26.57 -13.15
CA PRO A 342 20.29 -28.02 -12.94
C PRO A 342 21.35 -28.66 -13.85
N TYR A 343 21.39 -28.31 -15.15
CA TYR A 343 22.41 -28.82 -16.07
C TYR A 343 23.80 -28.31 -15.70
N MET A 344 23.95 -27.05 -15.31
CA MET A 344 25.21 -26.46 -14.83
C MET A 344 25.67 -27.11 -13.53
N ALA A 345 24.76 -27.58 -12.69
CA ALA A 345 25.05 -28.27 -11.44
C ALA A 345 25.28 -29.79 -11.61
N GLY A 346 25.10 -30.35 -12.82
CA GLY A 346 25.40 -31.73 -13.13
C GLY A 346 24.25 -32.71 -12.87
N VAL A 347 23.01 -32.33 -13.19
CA VAL A 347 21.77 -33.12 -12.91
C VAL A 347 21.79 -34.52 -13.48
N LYS A 348 22.47 -34.78 -14.62
CA LYS A 348 22.58 -36.11 -15.25
C LYS A 348 23.75 -36.92 -14.71
N GLU A 349 24.66 -36.33 -13.92
CA GLU A 349 25.83 -36.97 -13.36
C GLU A 349 25.66 -37.37 -11.89
N LYS A 350 24.72 -36.75 -11.18
CA LYS A 350 24.46 -36.97 -9.77
C LYS A 350 23.26 -37.89 -9.54
N ASP A 351 23.26 -38.61 -8.44
CA ASP A 351 22.11 -39.41 -7.98
C ASP A 351 21.11 -38.51 -7.25
N GLY A 352 20.54 -37.57 -8.01
CA GLY A 352 19.64 -36.53 -7.55
C GLY A 352 20.31 -35.19 -7.22
N LEU A 353 19.52 -34.10 -7.23
CA LEU A 353 19.93 -32.76 -6.87
C LEU A 353 19.03 -32.22 -5.77
N ASP A 354 19.64 -31.51 -4.83
CA ASP A 354 18.93 -30.71 -3.83
C ASP A 354 18.78 -29.27 -4.33
N MET A 355 17.54 -28.78 -4.40
CA MET A 355 17.20 -27.46 -4.91
C MET A 355 16.38 -26.66 -3.89
N LEU A 356 16.81 -25.44 -3.63
CA LEU A 356 16.05 -24.45 -2.87
C LEU A 356 15.56 -23.32 -3.78
N ILE A 357 14.29 -22.93 -3.63
CA ILE A 357 13.71 -21.77 -4.30
C ILE A 357 13.33 -20.72 -3.26
N LEU A 358 13.98 -19.57 -3.28
CA LEU A 358 13.67 -18.41 -2.47
C LEU A 358 12.71 -17.49 -3.23
N GLY A 359 11.46 -17.44 -2.80
CA GLY A 359 10.33 -16.88 -3.53
C GLY A 359 9.70 -17.95 -4.41
N MET A 360 9.02 -18.92 -3.77
CA MET A 360 8.41 -20.04 -4.49
C MET A 360 7.33 -19.60 -5.49
N GLY A 361 6.62 -18.53 -5.17
CA GLY A 361 5.52 -18.04 -5.99
C GLY A 361 4.48 -19.13 -6.25
N THR A 362 4.07 -19.29 -7.51
CA THR A 362 3.12 -20.36 -7.89
C THR A 362 3.76 -21.73 -8.04
N GLY A 363 5.09 -21.83 -7.87
CA GLY A 363 5.81 -23.10 -8.00
C GLY A 363 5.96 -23.60 -9.43
N THR A 364 5.78 -22.76 -10.46
CA THR A 364 5.92 -23.16 -11.87
C THR A 364 7.31 -23.72 -12.15
N TYR A 365 8.38 -23.06 -11.65
CA TYR A 365 9.75 -23.58 -11.82
C TYR A 365 9.96 -24.91 -11.11
N ALA A 366 9.47 -25.07 -9.88
CA ALA A 366 9.53 -26.31 -9.13
C ALA A 366 8.81 -27.47 -9.86
N THR A 367 7.61 -27.20 -10.37
CA THR A 367 6.80 -28.15 -11.13
C THR A 367 7.52 -28.58 -12.42
N GLN A 368 8.14 -27.65 -13.15
CA GLN A 368 8.94 -27.97 -14.35
C GLN A 368 10.18 -28.81 -13.98
N CYS A 369 10.93 -28.41 -12.93
CA CYS A 369 12.09 -29.19 -12.49
C CYS A 369 11.72 -30.64 -12.16
N ASN A 370 10.68 -30.86 -11.37
CA ASN A 370 10.19 -32.20 -11.01
C ASN A 370 9.69 -33.00 -12.23
N ARG A 371 9.20 -32.32 -13.26
CA ARG A 371 8.73 -32.97 -14.49
C ARG A 371 9.86 -33.42 -15.41
N PHE A 372 10.89 -32.61 -15.55
CA PHE A 372 11.94 -32.83 -16.54
C PHE A 372 13.20 -33.49 -15.97
N PHE A 373 13.36 -33.52 -14.65
CA PHE A 373 14.55 -34.10 -14.01
C PHE A 373 14.17 -35.16 -13.00
N ASP A 374 14.65 -36.37 -13.22
CA ASP A 374 14.52 -37.45 -12.26
C ASP A 374 15.40 -37.22 -11.03
N GLY A 375 14.88 -37.54 -9.85
CA GLY A 375 15.64 -37.52 -8.62
C GLY A 375 15.93 -36.13 -8.04
N ILE A 376 15.36 -35.07 -8.63
CA ILE A 376 15.47 -33.72 -8.05
C ILE A 376 14.60 -33.59 -6.80
N ARG A 377 15.15 -33.03 -5.73
CA ARG A 377 14.44 -32.73 -4.48
C ARG A 377 14.32 -31.22 -4.37
N VAL A 378 13.11 -30.73 -4.59
CA VAL A 378 12.83 -29.30 -4.56
C VAL A 378 12.13 -28.94 -3.26
N GLU A 379 12.60 -27.90 -2.59
CA GLU A 379 11.87 -27.21 -1.53
C GLU A 379 11.84 -25.70 -1.79
N GLY A 380 10.85 -25.03 -1.24
CA GLY A 380 10.66 -23.61 -1.45
C GLY A 380 10.39 -22.81 -0.20
N VAL A 381 10.70 -21.54 -0.25
CA VAL A 381 10.36 -20.55 0.77
C VAL A 381 9.50 -19.49 0.11
N GLU A 382 8.34 -19.24 0.68
CA GLU A 382 7.39 -18.19 0.26
C GLU A 382 6.93 -17.40 1.47
N ILE A 383 6.99 -16.09 1.38
CA ILE A 383 6.60 -15.24 2.52
C ILE A 383 5.08 -15.15 2.65
N ASP A 384 4.36 -15.33 1.56
CA ASP A 384 2.91 -15.17 1.48
C ASP A 384 2.21 -16.54 1.41
N GLU A 385 1.62 -16.95 2.54
CA GLU A 385 0.89 -18.23 2.64
C GLU A 385 -0.28 -18.31 1.65
N ASP A 386 -0.92 -17.18 1.33
CA ASP A 386 -2.01 -17.14 0.36
C ASP A 386 -1.50 -17.45 -1.06
N ILE A 387 -0.30 -17.02 -1.43
CA ILE A 387 0.32 -17.39 -2.72
C ILE A 387 0.54 -18.91 -2.75
N THR A 388 1.07 -19.52 -1.68
CA THR A 388 1.26 -20.97 -1.60
C THR A 388 -0.08 -21.73 -1.73
N ARG A 389 -1.13 -21.25 -1.10
CA ARG A 389 -2.48 -21.81 -1.20
C ARG A 389 -3.00 -21.74 -2.65
N LEU A 390 -2.89 -20.57 -3.30
CA LEU A 390 -3.29 -20.38 -4.69
C LEU A 390 -2.44 -21.21 -5.66
N ALA A 391 -1.14 -21.38 -5.37
CA ALA A 391 -0.24 -22.24 -6.15
C ALA A 391 -0.77 -23.69 -6.22
N ARG A 392 -1.23 -24.22 -5.10
CA ARG A 392 -1.81 -25.58 -5.03
C ARG A 392 -3.20 -25.65 -5.66
N GLU A 393 -4.05 -24.63 -5.45
CA GLU A 393 -5.42 -24.61 -5.93
C GLU A 393 -5.52 -24.40 -7.46
N TYR A 394 -4.71 -23.51 -8.04
CA TYR A 394 -4.85 -23.07 -9.44
C TYR A 394 -3.65 -23.43 -10.34
N PHE A 395 -2.45 -23.65 -9.77
CA PHE A 395 -1.22 -23.84 -10.53
C PHE A 395 -0.66 -25.27 -10.42
N HIS A 396 -1.41 -26.16 -9.79
CA HIS A 396 -1.06 -27.57 -9.64
C HIS A 396 0.29 -27.86 -8.96
N LEU A 397 0.72 -26.96 -8.07
CA LEU A 397 1.89 -27.21 -7.22
C LEU A 397 1.63 -28.45 -6.36
N SER A 398 2.49 -29.47 -6.47
CA SER A 398 2.34 -30.72 -5.73
C SER A 398 2.43 -30.51 -4.22
N ASP A 399 1.56 -31.22 -3.47
CA ASP A 399 1.63 -31.24 -2.00
C ASP A 399 2.90 -31.95 -1.48
N GLU A 400 3.58 -32.74 -2.32
CA GLU A 400 4.84 -33.40 -2.00
C GLU A 400 6.04 -32.44 -1.97
N ILE A 401 5.91 -31.25 -2.60
CA ILE A 401 6.95 -30.20 -2.56
C ILE A 401 6.77 -29.39 -1.27
N PRO A 402 7.73 -29.45 -0.33
CA PRO A 402 7.66 -28.64 0.87
C PRO A 402 7.83 -27.15 0.55
N VAL A 403 6.91 -26.33 1.07
CA VAL A 403 7.00 -24.87 0.99
C VAL A 403 6.91 -24.31 2.40
N TYR A 404 7.95 -23.59 2.82
CA TYR A 404 8.04 -22.96 4.12
C TYR A 404 7.56 -21.53 4.05
N THR A 405 6.53 -21.18 4.83
CA THR A 405 6.06 -19.79 4.93
C THR A 405 7.03 -19.00 5.80
N TYR A 406 8.00 -18.36 5.17
CA TYR A 406 9.04 -17.60 5.85
C TYR A 406 9.70 -16.55 4.95
N ASP A 407 10.42 -15.58 5.54
CA ASP A 407 11.31 -14.68 4.78
C ASP A 407 12.52 -15.48 4.26
N GLY A 408 12.82 -15.34 2.96
CA GLY A 408 13.85 -16.15 2.30
C GLY A 408 15.24 -15.98 2.88
N ARG A 409 15.65 -14.76 3.24
CA ARG A 409 16.95 -14.50 3.86
C ARG A 409 16.98 -15.02 5.30
N ALA A 410 15.91 -14.81 6.05
CA ALA A 410 15.81 -15.30 7.42
C ALA A 410 15.81 -16.84 7.47
N TYR A 411 15.21 -17.49 6.46
CA TYR A 411 15.26 -18.94 6.30
C TYR A 411 16.70 -19.43 6.13
N LEU A 412 17.45 -18.91 5.17
CA LEU A 412 18.86 -19.26 4.98
C LEU A 412 19.69 -19.07 6.25
N ASN A 413 19.44 -17.98 6.99
CA ASN A 413 20.13 -17.72 8.25
C ASN A 413 19.80 -18.74 9.37
N ALA A 414 18.67 -19.43 9.27
CA ALA A 414 18.20 -20.38 10.27
C ALA A 414 18.58 -21.84 9.98
N VAL A 415 18.78 -22.18 8.71
CA VAL A 415 19.08 -23.55 8.26
C VAL A 415 20.59 -23.76 8.09
N LYS A 416 21.00 -25.02 7.96
CA LYS A 416 22.39 -25.43 7.72
C LYS A 416 22.52 -26.33 6.50
N GLU A 417 21.41 -26.62 5.90
CA GLU A 417 21.31 -27.43 4.70
C GLU A 417 22.03 -26.72 3.54
N THR A 418 22.61 -27.52 2.64
CA THR A 418 23.28 -27.02 1.44
C THR A 418 22.65 -27.63 0.21
N TYR A 419 22.67 -26.90 -0.90
CA TYR A 419 21.91 -27.19 -2.10
C TYR A 419 22.82 -27.20 -3.33
N ASP A 420 22.46 -27.98 -4.33
CA ASP A 420 23.13 -27.99 -5.63
C ASP A 420 22.67 -26.82 -6.50
N VAL A 421 21.41 -26.41 -6.34
CA VAL A 421 20.86 -25.24 -7.00
C VAL A 421 20.09 -24.38 -5.99
N ILE A 422 20.36 -23.07 -5.98
CA ILE A 422 19.56 -22.09 -5.26
C ILE A 422 19.00 -21.10 -6.27
N MET A 423 17.67 -21.08 -6.43
CA MET A 423 16.96 -20.08 -7.22
C MET A 423 16.56 -18.91 -6.33
N VAL A 424 16.89 -17.68 -6.74
CA VAL A 424 16.45 -16.44 -6.10
C VAL A 424 15.43 -15.77 -7.02
N ASP A 425 14.16 -15.88 -6.66
CA ASP A 425 13.01 -15.37 -7.43
C ASP A 425 12.02 -14.61 -6.51
N ALA A 426 12.54 -13.95 -5.49
CA ALA A 426 11.74 -13.18 -4.53
C ALA A 426 11.54 -11.72 -4.97
N TYR A 427 11.80 -11.40 -6.22
CA TYR A 427 11.71 -10.04 -6.74
C TYR A 427 10.30 -9.80 -7.30
N GLN A 428 9.62 -8.81 -6.73
CA GLN A 428 8.31 -8.36 -7.21
C GLN A 428 8.49 -7.36 -8.37
N ASP A 429 7.45 -7.16 -9.18
CA ASP A 429 7.47 -6.33 -10.41
C ASP A 429 8.21 -4.99 -10.30
N ILE A 430 8.07 -4.31 -9.17
CA ILE A 430 8.58 -2.96 -8.96
C ILE A 430 9.58 -2.90 -7.79
N THR A 431 9.60 -3.92 -6.94
CA THR A 431 10.39 -3.91 -5.71
C THR A 431 11.26 -5.14 -5.59
N ILE A 432 12.56 -4.89 -5.45
CA ILE A 432 13.52 -5.90 -5.03
C ILE A 432 13.74 -5.69 -3.53
N PRO A 433 13.52 -6.71 -2.68
CA PRO A 433 13.82 -6.58 -1.26
C PRO A 433 15.31 -6.27 -1.07
N PHE A 434 15.63 -5.11 -0.47
CA PHE A 434 17.01 -4.67 -0.31
C PHE A 434 17.85 -5.71 0.43
N GLN A 435 17.26 -6.42 1.41
CA GLN A 435 17.91 -7.47 2.17
C GLN A 435 18.28 -8.72 1.33
N MET A 436 17.74 -8.86 0.11
CA MET A 436 18.05 -9.94 -0.83
C MET A 436 18.86 -9.46 -2.04
N SER A 437 19.50 -8.29 -1.96
CA SER A 437 20.28 -7.68 -3.04
C SER A 437 21.70 -7.29 -2.65
N SER A 438 22.12 -7.59 -1.43
CA SER A 438 23.41 -7.18 -0.85
C SER A 438 24.49 -8.26 -0.96
N VAL A 439 25.76 -7.83 -0.82
CA VAL A 439 26.92 -8.75 -0.73
C VAL A 439 26.73 -9.75 0.40
N GLU A 440 26.20 -9.31 1.53
CA GLU A 440 25.96 -10.14 2.70
C GLU A 440 24.99 -11.25 2.39
N PHE A 441 23.91 -10.95 1.66
CA PHE A 441 22.94 -11.96 1.22
C PHE A 441 23.55 -12.96 0.24
N PHE A 442 24.23 -12.49 -0.80
CA PHE A 442 24.83 -13.40 -1.79
C PHE A 442 25.99 -14.21 -1.21
N THR A 443 26.69 -13.69 -0.20
CA THR A 443 27.65 -14.48 0.57
C THR A 443 26.97 -15.62 1.33
N MET A 444 25.84 -15.34 1.96
CA MET A 444 25.04 -16.37 2.65
C MET A 444 24.53 -17.44 1.66
N VAL A 445 24.03 -17.02 0.49
CA VAL A 445 23.63 -18.00 -0.57
C VAL A 445 24.81 -18.87 -0.98
N LYS A 446 25.99 -18.28 -1.19
CA LYS A 446 27.21 -19.01 -1.53
C LYS A 446 27.58 -20.06 -0.46
N GLU A 447 27.47 -19.72 0.82
CA GLU A 447 27.75 -20.61 1.95
C GLU A 447 26.77 -21.79 2.03
N HIS A 448 25.58 -21.68 1.42
CA HIS A 448 24.59 -22.75 1.32
C HIS A 448 24.63 -23.52 -0.02
N LEU A 449 25.59 -23.24 -0.88
CA LEU A 449 25.81 -24.02 -2.10
C LEU A 449 26.77 -25.19 -1.85
N ASN A 450 26.41 -26.36 -2.35
CA ASN A 450 27.27 -27.51 -2.43
C ASN A 450 28.50 -27.20 -3.34
N PRO A 451 29.63 -27.91 -3.19
CA PRO A 451 30.73 -27.79 -4.15
C PRO A 451 30.26 -28.03 -5.58
N GLY A 452 30.49 -27.07 -6.47
CA GLY A 452 29.97 -27.07 -7.85
C GLY A 452 28.52 -26.65 -7.99
N GLY A 453 27.87 -26.23 -6.91
CA GLY A 453 26.51 -25.72 -6.93
C GLY A 453 26.38 -24.39 -7.67
N VAL A 454 25.15 -24.11 -8.12
CA VAL A 454 24.81 -22.95 -8.96
C VAL A 454 23.69 -22.15 -8.33
N MET A 455 23.90 -20.86 -8.18
CA MET A 455 22.82 -19.91 -7.91
C MET A 455 22.27 -19.40 -9.24
N VAL A 456 20.96 -19.33 -9.38
CA VAL A 456 20.28 -18.60 -10.48
C VAL A 456 19.39 -17.51 -9.89
N VAL A 457 19.44 -16.32 -10.49
CA VAL A 457 18.67 -15.14 -10.06
C VAL A 457 17.84 -14.65 -11.23
N ASN A 458 16.52 -14.57 -11.06
CA ASN A 458 15.64 -13.92 -12.01
C ASN A 458 15.67 -12.40 -11.78
N MET A 459 16.33 -11.67 -12.67
CA MET A 459 16.37 -10.21 -12.66
C MET A 459 15.25 -9.68 -13.56
N ASN A 460 14.11 -9.32 -12.98
CA ASN A 460 12.88 -8.97 -13.70
C ASN A 460 12.81 -7.53 -14.22
N MET A 461 13.82 -6.70 -13.96
CA MET A 461 13.81 -5.26 -14.25
C MET A 461 15.01 -4.85 -15.12
N ARG A 462 15.10 -5.41 -16.31
CA ARG A 462 16.13 -5.04 -17.29
C ARG A 462 15.73 -3.74 -17.99
N GLY A 463 16.44 -2.63 -17.70
CA GLY A 463 16.32 -1.36 -18.39
C GLY A 463 17.07 -1.34 -19.75
N GLN A 464 17.00 -0.22 -20.43
CA GLN A 464 17.69 -0.01 -21.72
C GLN A 464 19.22 0.12 -21.56
N SER A 465 19.70 0.55 -20.40
CA SER A 465 21.12 0.74 -20.12
C SER A 465 21.75 -0.49 -19.46
N GLU A 466 22.71 -1.10 -20.14
CA GLU A 466 23.50 -2.22 -19.60
C GLU A 466 24.52 -1.80 -18.50
N LYS A 467 24.73 -0.50 -18.29
CA LYS A 467 25.75 0.03 -17.36
C LYS A 467 25.15 0.84 -16.22
N GLN A 468 23.85 0.85 -16.08
CA GLN A 468 23.13 1.60 -15.06
C GLN A 468 21.87 0.84 -14.65
N GLY A 469 21.26 1.26 -13.55
CA GLY A 469 20.03 0.66 -13.06
C GLY A 469 20.23 -0.55 -12.15
N ILE A 470 19.13 -1.17 -11.77
CA ILE A 470 19.11 -2.20 -10.72
C ILE A 470 19.76 -3.51 -11.18
N THR A 471 19.53 -3.96 -12.42
CA THR A 471 20.15 -5.17 -12.97
C THR A 471 21.66 -5.07 -13.03
N TYR A 472 22.19 -3.89 -13.40
CA TYR A 472 23.63 -3.64 -13.35
C TYR A 472 24.17 -3.73 -11.92
N ALA A 473 23.55 -3.06 -10.96
CA ALA A 473 23.98 -3.07 -9.56
C ALA A 473 23.93 -4.49 -8.95
N LEU A 474 22.88 -5.27 -9.26
CA LEU A 474 22.79 -6.68 -8.84
C LEU A 474 23.89 -7.53 -9.44
N ALA A 475 24.14 -7.44 -10.75
CA ALA A 475 25.18 -8.20 -11.43
C ALA A 475 26.58 -7.87 -10.87
N GLN A 476 26.88 -6.58 -10.59
CA GLN A 476 28.11 -6.14 -9.93
C GLN A 476 28.21 -6.71 -8.52
N THR A 477 27.12 -6.72 -7.77
CA THR A 477 27.08 -7.25 -6.39
C THR A 477 27.31 -8.75 -6.38
N ILE A 478 26.61 -9.51 -7.21
CA ILE A 478 26.74 -10.97 -7.32
C ILE A 478 28.17 -11.33 -7.76
N SER A 479 28.71 -10.67 -8.79
CA SER A 479 30.05 -10.92 -9.29
C SER A 479 31.18 -10.48 -8.36
N SER A 480 30.86 -9.72 -7.30
CA SER A 480 31.80 -9.46 -6.21
C SER A 480 31.98 -10.65 -5.25
N VAL A 481 30.99 -11.56 -5.23
CA VAL A 481 30.95 -12.74 -4.36
C VAL A 481 31.33 -14.02 -5.14
N PHE A 482 30.84 -14.15 -6.37
CA PHE A 482 31.04 -15.32 -7.20
C PHE A 482 32.02 -15.04 -8.33
N PRO A 483 33.06 -15.87 -8.50
CA PRO A 483 34.07 -15.68 -9.56
C PRO A 483 33.57 -16.02 -10.96
N THR A 484 32.58 -16.91 -11.08
CA THR A 484 32.03 -17.38 -12.34
C THR A 484 30.59 -16.94 -12.48
N CYS A 485 30.33 -16.07 -13.45
CA CYS A 485 29.01 -15.49 -13.67
C CYS A 485 28.64 -15.50 -15.16
N TYR A 486 27.41 -15.88 -15.45
CA TYR A 486 26.82 -15.86 -16.80
C TYR A 486 25.43 -15.24 -16.76
N GLN A 487 25.01 -14.64 -17.87
CA GLN A 487 23.69 -14.04 -18.00
C GLN A 487 23.04 -14.38 -19.33
N VAL A 488 21.72 -14.45 -19.35
CA VAL A 488 20.92 -14.59 -20.57
C VAL A 488 19.66 -13.77 -20.49
N ASN A 489 19.34 -13.01 -21.54
CA ASN A 489 18.10 -12.25 -21.62
C ASN A 489 16.94 -13.15 -22.04
N VAL A 490 15.82 -13.07 -21.32
CA VAL A 490 14.59 -13.76 -21.66
C VAL A 490 13.90 -13.01 -22.80
N ARG A 491 13.64 -13.72 -23.90
CA ARG A 491 13.11 -13.10 -25.13
C ARG A 491 11.69 -12.57 -24.92
N GLY A 492 11.45 -11.33 -25.29
CA GLY A 492 10.12 -10.72 -25.26
C GLY A 492 9.69 -10.23 -23.88
N THR A 493 10.58 -10.27 -22.90
CA THR A 493 10.34 -9.78 -21.53
C THR A 493 11.45 -8.84 -21.06
N SER A 494 11.27 -8.23 -19.91
CA SER A 494 12.32 -7.48 -19.17
C SER A 494 13.16 -8.38 -18.26
N ASN A 495 12.95 -9.70 -18.26
CA ASN A 495 13.68 -10.63 -17.43
C ASN A 495 15.06 -10.96 -17.99
N ARG A 496 15.98 -11.21 -17.07
CA ARG A 496 17.33 -11.71 -17.31
C ARG A 496 17.63 -12.77 -16.27
N GLU A 497 18.01 -13.96 -16.71
CA GLU A 497 18.56 -14.98 -15.81
C GLU A 497 20.05 -14.75 -15.62
N PHE A 498 20.48 -14.77 -14.35
CA PHE A 498 21.86 -14.58 -13.96
C PHE A 498 22.32 -15.81 -13.17
N PHE A 499 23.33 -16.53 -13.69
CA PHE A 499 23.89 -17.74 -13.11
C PHE A 499 25.22 -17.41 -12.45
N ALA A 500 25.45 -17.91 -11.23
CA ALA A 500 26.66 -17.66 -10.48
C ALA A 500 27.12 -18.92 -9.74
N SER A 501 28.42 -19.18 -9.75
CA SER A 501 29.04 -20.34 -9.10
C SER A 501 30.47 -20.03 -8.67
N GLU A 502 30.99 -20.83 -7.74
CA GLU A 502 32.44 -20.90 -7.48
C GLU A 502 33.17 -21.77 -8.49
N ASN A 503 32.46 -22.70 -9.15
CA ASN A 503 33.04 -23.59 -10.14
C ASN A 503 33.20 -22.87 -11.49
N ALA A 504 34.41 -22.89 -12.05
CA ALA A 504 34.69 -22.30 -13.36
C ALA A 504 34.14 -23.15 -14.53
N GLU A 505 33.86 -24.45 -14.30
CA GLU A 505 33.54 -25.45 -15.34
C GLU A 505 32.02 -25.66 -15.51
N ILE A 506 31.16 -24.75 -15.01
CA ILE A 506 29.69 -24.95 -15.07
C ILE A 506 29.15 -25.06 -16.50
N LEU A 507 29.77 -24.41 -17.50
CA LEU A 507 29.37 -24.54 -18.89
C LEU A 507 29.80 -25.87 -19.50
N GLU A 508 30.96 -26.37 -19.15
CA GLU A 508 31.43 -27.70 -19.58
C GLU A 508 30.53 -28.78 -18.98
N THR A 509 30.19 -28.64 -17.70
CA THR A 509 29.23 -29.51 -17.01
C THR A 509 27.86 -29.48 -17.70
N MET A 510 27.33 -28.29 -18.01
CA MET A 510 26.09 -28.14 -18.75
C MET A 510 26.15 -28.83 -20.12
N ALA A 511 27.17 -28.54 -20.89
CA ALA A 511 27.34 -29.15 -22.24
C ALA A 511 27.33 -30.68 -22.19
N LYS A 512 28.09 -31.27 -21.26
CA LYS A 512 28.14 -32.71 -21.04
C LYS A 512 26.79 -33.30 -20.63
N ASN A 513 26.06 -32.63 -19.75
CA ASN A 513 24.73 -33.07 -19.32
C ASN A 513 23.71 -33.00 -20.46
N LEU A 514 23.83 -32.03 -21.38
CA LEU A 514 22.95 -31.87 -22.53
C LEU A 514 23.19 -32.96 -23.61
N GLU A 515 24.38 -33.56 -23.69
CA GLU A 515 24.66 -34.67 -24.62
C GLU A 515 23.76 -35.90 -24.36
N SER A 516 23.32 -36.07 -23.12
CA SER A 516 22.44 -37.18 -22.70
C SER A 516 20.96 -36.79 -22.58
N GLU A 517 20.58 -35.57 -23.00
CA GLU A 517 19.19 -35.13 -22.93
C GLU A 517 18.35 -35.71 -24.09
N GLU A 518 17.32 -36.48 -23.75
CA GLU A 518 16.42 -37.13 -24.71
C GLU A 518 15.15 -36.29 -24.98
N ASN A 519 14.78 -35.37 -24.12
CA ASN A 519 13.60 -34.52 -24.31
C ASN A 519 13.89 -33.42 -25.35
N GLY A 520 13.33 -33.57 -26.55
CA GLY A 520 13.60 -32.65 -27.67
C GLY A 520 13.13 -31.22 -27.44
N GLU A 521 12.06 -31.00 -26.66
CA GLU A 521 11.57 -29.65 -26.32
C GLU A 521 12.55 -28.95 -25.37
N LEU A 522 12.97 -29.65 -24.32
CA LEU A 522 13.91 -29.13 -23.35
C LEU A 522 15.29 -28.90 -23.97
N LEU A 523 15.76 -29.87 -24.81
CA LEU A 523 17.03 -29.72 -25.52
C LEU A 523 17.04 -28.51 -26.43
N ALA A 524 15.96 -28.26 -27.19
CA ALA A 524 15.85 -27.08 -28.04
C ALA A 524 15.83 -25.77 -27.24
N MET A 525 15.21 -25.80 -26.07
CA MET A 525 15.23 -24.64 -25.16
C MET A 525 16.63 -24.39 -24.60
N MET A 526 17.32 -25.44 -24.14
CA MET A 526 18.68 -25.30 -23.58
C MET A 526 19.70 -24.89 -24.65
N GLN A 527 19.55 -25.36 -25.90
CA GLN A 527 20.36 -24.86 -27.01
C GLN A 527 20.19 -23.37 -27.23
N ARG A 528 18.95 -22.88 -27.18
CA ARG A 528 18.66 -21.44 -27.26
C ARG A 528 19.29 -20.64 -26.09
N VAL A 529 19.23 -21.18 -24.87
CA VAL A 529 19.90 -20.58 -23.71
C VAL A 529 21.40 -20.51 -23.96
N THR A 530 22.03 -21.63 -24.35
CA THR A 530 23.48 -21.70 -24.58
C THR A 530 23.95 -20.75 -25.67
N GLU A 531 23.21 -20.62 -26.78
CA GLU A 531 23.52 -19.70 -27.89
C GLU A 531 23.51 -18.22 -27.49
N ASN A 532 22.74 -17.87 -26.47
CA ASN A 532 22.54 -16.48 -26.00
C ASN A 532 23.15 -16.20 -24.62
N LEU A 533 23.83 -17.19 -24.04
CA LEU A 533 24.47 -17.08 -22.74
C LEU A 533 25.78 -16.29 -22.85
N GLU A 534 25.90 -15.25 -22.06
CA GLU A 534 27.05 -14.35 -22.05
C GLU A 534 27.77 -14.40 -20.72
N ALA A 535 29.11 -14.49 -20.74
CA ALA A 535 29.91 -14.36 -19.54
C ALA A 535 29.84 -12.91 -19.00
N TYR A 536 29.60 -12.78 -17.72
CA TYR A 536 29.57 -11.49 -17.07
C TYR A 536 30.92 -11.16 -16.40
N THR A 537 31.49 -10.02 -16.77
CA THR A 537 32.71 -9.51 -16.17
C THR A 537 32.41 -8.20 -15.41
N PRO A 538 32.68 -8.14 -14.08
CA PRO A 538 32.38 -6.94 -13.32
C PRO A 538 33.22 -5.74 -13.75
N VAL A 539 32.61 -4.58 -13.80
CA VAL A 539 33.28 -3.31 -14.04
C VAL A 539 34.00 -2.88 -12.77
N ARG A 540 35.29 -2.55 -12.92
CA ARG A 540 36.14 -2.10 -11.80
C ARG A 540 36.52 -0.64 -11.99
N SER A 541 36.56 0.12 -10.90
CA SER A 541 37.09 1.48 -10.92
C SER A 541 38.57 1.47 -11.22
N VAL A 542 39.03 2.44 -12.00
CA VAL A 542 40.45 2.62 -12.31
C VAL A 542 41.13 3.24 -11.08
N GLY A 543 41.72 2.40 -10.22
CA GLY A 543 42.53 2.85 -9.08
C GLY A 543 44.02 2.90 -9.42
N ASN A 544 44.75 3.76 -8.75
CA ASN A 544 46.22 3.91 -8.89
C ASN A 544 46.95 2.63 -8.42
N GLY A 545 47.11 1.63 -9.31
CA GLY A 545 48.02 0.50 -9.14
C GLY A 545 47.53 -0.71 -8.35
N GLU A 546 46.35 -0.69 -7.76
CA GLU A 546 45.68 -1.86 -7.19
C GLU A 546 44.49 -2.27 -8.08
N ALA A 547 44.16 -3.57 -8.09
CA ALA A 547 42.95 -4.04 -8.78
C ALA A 547 41.75 -3.22 -8.28
N GLY A 548 41.19 -2.36 -9.14
CA GLY A 548 40.17 -1.40 -8.77
C GLY A 548 38.95 -2.08 -8.11
N LYS A 549 38.34 -1.41 -7.17
CA LYS A 549 37.13 -1.87 -6.49
C LYS A 549 36.01 -2.02 -7.52
N ILE A 550 35.19 -3.07 -7.40
CA ILE A 550 34.01 -3.23 -8.23
C ILE A 550 33.04 -2.09 -7.92
N ASP A 551 32.58 -1.38 -8.95
CA ASP A 551 31.64 -0.26 -8.80
C ASP A 551 30.20 -0.73 -8.64
N GLY A 552 29.39 0.04 -7.93
CA GLY A 552 27.94 -0.22 -7.82
C GLY A 552 27.56 -1.44 -6.97
N VAL A 553 28.48 -1.95 -6.15
CA VAL A 553 28.23 -3.06 -5.23
C VAL A 553 27.31 -2.60 -4.09
N MET A 554 26.23 -3.33 -3.86
CA MET A 554 25.25 -3.07 -2.80
C MET A 554 25.60 -3.84 -1.53
N THR A 555 25.42 -3.20 -0.38
CA THR A 555 25.57 -3.78 0.95
C THR A 555 24.30 -3.59 1.76
N ASP A 556 24.14 -4.28 2.89
CA ASP A 556 23.00 -4.11 3.78
C ASP A 556 22.79 -2.65 4.22
N ASP A 557 23.89 -1.89 4.37
CA ASP A 557 23.84 -0.47 4.73
C ASP A 557 23.56 0.46 3.53
N GLN A 558 23.80 -0.01 2.31
CA GLN A 558 23.69 0.80 1.10
C GLN A 558 23.17 -0.03 -0.10
N ALA A 559 21.87 -0.18 -0.19
CA ALA A 559 21.19 -0.85 -1.29
C ALA A 559 19.99 0.00 -1.79
N PRO A 560 20.22 1.00 -2.67
CA PRO A 560 19.15 1.90 -3.15
C PRO A 560 18.27 1.25 -4.23
N VAL A 561 17.82 0.02 -3.97
CA VAL A 561 17.12 -0.84 -4.93
C VAL A 561 15.86 -0.21 -5.52
N GLU A 562 15.07 0.47 -4.69
CA GLU A 562 13.81 1.09 -5.15
C GLU A 562 14.08 2.28 -6.07
N LEU A 563 15.07 3.11 -5.75
CA LEU A 563 15.44 4.24 -6.60
C LEU A 563 15.96 3.79 -7.97
N LEU A 564 16.77 2.72 -7.98
CA LEU A 564 17.30 2.12 -9.20
C LEU A 564 16.19 1.41 -10.00
N GLY A 565 15.25 0.75 -9.32
CA GLY A 565 14.09 0.12 -9.92
C GLY A 565 13.14 1.12 -10.57
N MET A 566 12.84 2.24 -9.89
CA MET A 566 11.99 3.31 -10.43
C MET A 566 12.49 3.88 -11.76
N GLN A 567 13.82 3.96 -11.97
CA GLN A 567 14.37 4.41 -13.24
C GLN A 567 14.01 3.45 -14.39
N VAL A 568 14.08 2.15 -14.15
CA VAL A 568 13.73 1.13 -15.14
C VAL A 568 12.23 1.17 -15.44
N ILE A 569 11.40 1.35 -14.42
CA ILE A 569 9.95 1.45 -14.59
C ILE A 569 9.58 2.67 -15.43
N ASP A 570 10.22 3.82 -15.19
CA ASP A 570 10.02 5.01 -16.01
C ASP A 570 10.36 4.75 -17.48
N GLU A 571 11.44 3.99 -17.76
CA GLU A 571 11.81 3.59 -19.13
C GLU A 571 10.75 2.67 -19.75
N LEU A 572 10.29 1.64 -19.02
CA LEU A 572 9.27 0.70 -19.50
C LEU A 572 7.92 1.41 -19.76
N ILE A 573 7.51 2.28 -18.85
CA ILE A 573 6.28 3.06 -19.01
C ILE A 573 6.42 4.03 -20.20
N ALA A 574 7.58 4.67 -20.39
CA ALA A 574 7.80 5.58 -21.50
C ALA A 574 7.69 4.87 -22.85
N ASP A 575 8.19 3.66 -22.96
CA ASP A 575 8.09 2.83 -24.17
C ASP A 575 6.64 2.43 -24.45
N GLU A 576 5.92 1.94 -23.45
CA GLU A 576 4.50 1.57 -23.54
C GLU A 576 3.63 2.77 -23.91
N VAL A 577 3.85 3.90 -23.25
CA VAL A 577 3.15 5.16 -23.56
C VAL A 577 3.42 5.62 -24.97
N SER A 578 4.65 5.49 -25.46
CA SER A 578 5.03 5.85 -26.82
C SER A 578 4.29 4.97 -27.85
N TYR A 579 4.14 3.68 -27.55
CA TYR A 579 3.35 2.76 -28.35
C TYR A 579 1.88 3.18 -28.43
N TYR A 580 1.22 3.42 -27.29
CA TYR A 580 -0.19 3.84 -27.27
C TYR A 580 -0.40 5.26 -27.85
N LYS A 581 0.55 6.17 -27.65
CA LYS A 581 0.52 7.49 -28.32
C LYS A 581 0.52 7.35 -29.85
N LYS A 582 1.29 6.43 -30.38
CA LYS A 582 1.33 6.16 -31.83
C LYS A 582 0.00 5.60 -32.31
N ILE A 583 -0.57 4.61 -31.61
CA ILE A 583 -1.91 4.06 -31.91
C ILE A 583 -2.97 5.17 -31.88
N TYR A 584 -2.93 6.05 -30.89
CA TYR A 584 -3.86 7.18 -30.81
C TYR A 584 -3.69 8.17 -31.97
N GLN A 585 -2.46 8.45 -32.38
CA GLN A 585 -2.18 9.33 -33.52
C GLN A 585 -2.68 8.75 -34.85
N GLU A 586 -2.58 7.44 -35.02
CA GLU A 586 -2.97 6.72 -36.24
C GLU A 586 -4.46 6.38 -36.30
N GLY A 587 -5.08 5.98 -35.16
CA GLY A 587 -6.45 5.46 -35.10
C GLY A 587 -7.40 6.21 -34.16
N GLY A 588 -6.95 7.29 -33.51
CA GLY A 588 -7.73 8.02 -32.53
C GLY A 588 -8.17 7.15 -31.33
N ILE A 589 -9.27 7.54 -30.69
CA ILE A 589 -9.85 6.77 -29.57
C ILE A 589 -10.25 5.36 -30.00
N LYS A 590 -10.69 5.18 -31.26
CA LYS A 590 -11.08 3.87 -31.75
C LYS A 590 -9.89 2.91 -31.83
N GLY A 591 -8.76 3.37 -32.31
CA GLY A 591 -7.52 2.57 -32.34
C GLY A 591 -7.06 2.17 -30.93
N LEU A 592 -7.19 3.06 -29.94
CA LEU A 592 -6.90 2.72 -28.55
C LEU A 592 -7.86 1.65 -27.99
N LEU A 593 -9.16 1.79 -28.24
CA LEU A 593 -10.16 0.80 -27.79
C LEU A 593 -9.90 -0.58 -28.41
N GLU A 594 -9.55 -0.62 -29.69
CA GLU A 594 -9.19 -1.87 -30.38
C GLU A 594 -7.87 -2.46 -29.83
N ALA A 595 -6.91 -1.64 -29.43
CA ALA A 595 -5.64 -2.09 -28.84
C ALA A 595 -5.79 -2.62 -27.41
N PHE A 596 -6.80 -2.13 -26.68
CA PHE A 596 -7.14 -2.63 -25.34
C PHE A 596 -8.13 -3.81 -25.37
N GLU A 597 -8.52 -4.31 -26.54
CA GLU A 597 -9.52 -5.41 -26.71
C GLU A 597 -10.85 -5.16 -25.98
N PHE A 598 -11.32 -3.89 -25.95
CA PHE A 598 -12.63 -3.51 -25.44
C PHE A 598 -13.72 -3.59 -26.50
#